data_1bbcedc78178aadd45c35060b19599db
#
_entry.id   1bbcedc78178aadd45c35060b19599db
#
_cell.length_a   1.000
_cell.length_b   1.000
_cell.length_c   1.000
_cell.angle_alpha   90.00
_cell.angle_beta   90.00
_cell.angle_gamma   90.00
#
_symmetry.space_group_name_H-M   'P 1'
#
loop_
_entity.id
_entity.type
_entity.pdbx_description
1 polymer ?
#
loop_
_entity_poly.entity_id
_entity_poly.type
_entity_poly.pdbx_seq_one_letter_code
_entity_poly.pdbx_strand_id
1 'polypeptide(L)'
;MNATDVAAVFEEVEDEDLPVLFRILPKDLAADTFVELDKDTREKLLHKLSDLEVKAVMDELFVDDTVDVIEEMPANVVKRLLAASDKETRDYVNEILKYPKDSAGSIMTVEYVSLRPAMTVNEAFTRIRRTAIDKETIYTCYVTDAANKLLGCVSAKDRKSVV
;
A
#
# COMPACT_ATOMS: atom_id res chain seq x y z
N MET A 1 -12.01 -16.11 0.91
CA MET A 1 -10.87 -16.33 1.80
C MET A 1 -10.15 -14.99 1.87
N ASN A 2 -9.84 -14.47 3.02
CA ASN A 2 -9.12 -13.20 3.15
C ASN A 2 -7.61 -13.43 3.08
N ALA A 3 -6.82 -12.36 2.93
CA ALA A 3 -5.37 -12.45 2.79
C ALA A 3 -4.68 -13.12 3.99
N THR A 4 -5.12 -12.81 5.20
CA THR A 4 -4.60 -13.41 6.45
C THR A 4 -4.80 -14.93 6.50
N ASP A 5 -6.00 -15.43 6.08
CA ASP A 5 -6.24 -16.88 6.01
C ASP A 5 -5.35 -17.55 4.96
N VAL A 6 -5.10 -16.87 3.84
CA VAL A 6 -4.19 -17.37 2.78
C VAL A 6 -2.76 -17.39 3.29
N ALA A 7 -2.30 -16.33 3.97
CA ALA A 7 -0.95 -16.26 4.54
C ALA A 7 -0.70 -17.40 5.53
N ALA A 8 -1.67 -17.72 6.41
CA ALA A 8 -1.56 -18.85 7.32
C ALA A 8 -1.36 -20.20 6.59
N VAL A 9 -1.98 -20.39 5.41
CA VAL A 9 -1.73 -21.59 4.60
C VAL A 9 -0.31 -21.61 4.05
N PHE A 10 0.25 -20.45 3.65
CA PHE A 10 1.62 -20.34 3.15
C PHE A 10 2.66 -20.70 4.20
N GLU A 11 2.40 -20.43 5.47
CA GLU A 11 3.29 -20.78 6.59
C GLU A 11 3.37 -22.29 6.84
N GLU A 12 2.35 -23.06 6.41
CA GLU A 12 2.29 -24.51 6.55
C GLU A 12 2.84 -25.28 5.33
N VAL A 13 3.12 -24.57 4.24
CA VAL A 13 3.52 -25.17 2.94
C VAL A 13 5.05 -25.29 2.85
N GLU A 14 5.52 -26.33 2.17
CA GLU A 14 6.95 -26.51 1.92
C GLU A 14 7.49 -25.39 1.01
N ASP A 15 8.71 -24.94 1.30
CA ASP A 15 9.36 -23.82 0.62
C ASP A 15 9.31 -23.92 -0.92
N GLU A 16 9.35 -25.15 -1.47
CA GLU A 16 9.37 -25.41 -2.91
C GLU A 16 8.04 -25.08 -3.59
N ASP A 17 6.93 -25.19 -2.86
CA ASP A 17 5.59 -24.96 -3.36
C ASP A 17 5.12 -23.51 -3.22
N LEU A 18 5.79 -22.71 -2.36
CA LEU A 18 5.44 -21.30 -2.12
C LEU A 18 5.25 -20.49 -3.41
N PRO A 19 6.20 -20.47 -4.38
CA PRO A 19 6.04 -19.67 -5.59
C PRO A 19 4.94 -20.20 -6.52
N VAL A 20 4.64 -21.50 -6.46
CA VAL A 20 3.57 -22.10 -7.27
C VAL A 20 2.21 -21.64 -6.77
N LEU A 21 2.00 -21.73 -5.45
CA LEU A 21 0.77 -21.26 -4.82
C LEU A 21 0.60 -19.74 -5.01
N PHE A 22 1.67 -18.98 -4.87
CA PHE A 22 1.64 -17.54 -5.05
C PHE A 22 1.20 -17.12 -6.46
N ARG A 23 1.66 -17.81 -7.49
CA ARG A 23 1.32 -17.54 -8.90
C ARG A 23 -0.12 -17.82 -9.27
N ILE A 24 -0.85 -18.64 -8.51
CA ILE A 24 -2.26 -18.92 -8.78
C ILE A 24 -3.22 -17.91 -8.11
N LEU A 25 -2.71 -17.08 -7.22
CA LEU A 25 -3.52 -16.02 -6.59
C LEU A 25 -3.84 -14.91 -7.60
N PRO A 26 -5.05 -14.31 -7.53
CA PRO A 26 -5.30 -13.02 -8.17
C PRO A 26 -4.30 -11.97 -7.66
N LYS A 27 -3.93 -10.99 -8.50
CA LYS A 27 -2.86 -10.04 -8.21
C LYS A 27 -3.05 -9.24 -6.91
N ASP A 28 -4.26 -8.71 -6.73
CA ASP A 28 -4.67 -8.00 -5.53
C ASP A 28 -4.53 -8.89 -4.28
N LEU A 29 -5.09 -10.08 -4.32
CA LEU A 29 -4.99 -11.04 -3.21
C LEU A 29 -3.53 -11.50 -2.98
N ALA A 30 -2.72 -11.62 -4.03
CA ALA A 30 -1.30 -11.97 -3.90
C ALA A 30 -0.52 -10.86 -3.16
N ALA A 31 -0.76 -9.59 -3.49
CA ALA A 31 -0.14 -8.45 -2.83
C ALA A 31 -0.57 -8.37 -1.36
N ASP A 32 -1.87 -8.42 -1.08
CA ASP A 32 -2.39 -8.42 0.30
C ASP A 32 -1.84 -9.61 1.11
N THR A 33 -1.79 -10.81 0.50
CA THR A 33 -1.22 -12.00 1.16
C THR A 33 0.27 -11.81 1.45
N PHE A 34 1.01 -11.21 0.52
CA PHE A 34 2.44 -10.97 0.68
C PHE A 34 2.77 -10.09 1.89
N VAL A 35 1.95 -9.07 2.15
CA VAL A 35 2.08 -8.20 3.35
C VAL A 35 1.81 -8.98 4.64
N GLU A 36 0.81 -9.85 4.62
CA GLU A 36 0.41 -10.65 5.80
C GLU A 36 1.36 -11.81 6.14
N LEU A 37 2.25 -12.23 5.20
CA LEU A 37 3.23 -13.29 5.46
C LEU A 37 4.20 -12.88 6.58
N ASP A 38 4.62 -13.87 7.40
CA ASP A 38 5.75 -13.66 8.29
C ASP A 38 7.04 -13.34 7.51
N LYS A 39 7.99 -12.73 8.21
CA LYS A 39 9.26 -12.26 7.62
C LYS A 39 10.03 -13.38 6.92
N ASP A 40 10.11 -14.56 7.52
CA ASP A 40 10.93 -15.66 7.00
C ASP A 40 10.30 -16.25 5.74
N THR A 41 8.99 -16.45 5.74
CA THR A 41 8.23 -16.94 4.57
C THR A 41 8.26 -15.91 3.43
N ARG A 42 8.13 -14.63 3.75
CA ARG A 42 8.23 -13.53 2.79
C ARG A 42 9.62 -13.48 2.13
N GLU A 43 10.70 -13.61 2.91
CA GLU A 43 12.07 -13.64 2.39
C GLU A 43 12.31 -14.85 1.47
N LYS A 44 11.87 -16.04 1.90
CA LYS A 44 11.96 -17.27 1.09
C LYS A 44 11.21 -17.13 -0.24
N LEU A 45 10.00 -16.60 -0.21
CA LEU A 45 9.21 -16.35 -1.41
C LEU A 45 9.92 -15.38 -2.35
N LEU A 46 10.41 -14.25 -1.84
CA LEU A 46 11.15 -13.26 -2.63
C LEU A 46 12.39 -13.84 -3.32
N HIS A 47 13.10 -14.76 -2.68
CA HIS A 47 14.25 -15.42 -3.29
C HIS A 47 13.88 -16.34 -4.47
N LYS A 48 12.64 -16.80 -4.51
CA LYS A 48 12.14 -17.73 -5.55
C LYS A 48 11.36 -17.03 -6.67
N LEU A 49 10.93 -15.79 -6.44
CA LEU A 49 10.26 -14.97 -7.44
C LEU A 49 11.28 -14.35 -8.42
N SER A 50 10.89 -14.24 -9.69
CA SER A 50 11.62 -13.46 -10.69
C SER A 50 11.47 -11.95 -10.41
N ASP A 51 12.34 -11.12 -11.01
CA ASP A 51 12.24 -9.66 -10.87
C ASP A 51 10.95 -9.10 -11.45
N LEU A 52 10.36 -9.74 -12.46
CA LEU A 52 9.06 -9.36 -13.02
C LEU A 52 7.92 -9.65 -12.04
N GLU A 53 7.98 -10.77 -11.33
CA GLU A 53 6.98 -11.12 -10.31
C GLU A 53 7.11 -10.21 -9.09
N VAL A 54 8.34 -9.93 -8.65
CA VAL A 54 8.59 -8.98 -7.57
C VAL A 54 8.03 -7.60 -7.95
N LYS A 55 8.30 -7.15 -9.19
CA LYS A 55 7.73 -5.89 -9.68
C LYS A 55 6.20 -5.91 -9.67
N ALA A 56 5.58 -6.98 -10.11
CA ALA A 56 4.12 -7.09 -10.13
C ALA A 56 3.51 -7.02 -8.72
N VAL A 57 4.19 -7.55 -7.70
CA VAL A 57 3.78 -7.40 -6.30
C VAL A 57 3.94 -5.95 -5.85
N MET A 58 5.10 -5.34 -6.10
CA MET A 58 5.39 -3.96 -5.68
C MET A 58 4.47 -2.92 -6.34
N ASP A 59 4.03 -3.18 -7.58
CA ASP A 59 3.10 -2.30 -8.30
C ASP A 59 1.66 -2.34 -7.73
N GLU A 60 1.31 -3.36 -6.93
CA GLU A 60 -0.01 -3.49 -6.27
C GLU A 60 0.01 -3.06 -4.79
N LEU A 61 1.21 -2.91 -4.17
CA LEU A 61 1.32 -2.51 -2.77
C LEU A 61 1.14 -1.01 -2.59
N PHE A 62 0.48 -0.63 -1.51
CA PHE A 62 0.49 0.75 -1.03
C PHE A 62 1.88 1.12 -0.46
N VAL A 63 2.15 2.42 -0.39
CA VAL A 63 3.49 2.90 -0.01
C VAL A 63 3.84 2.56 1.43
N ASP A 64 2.89 2.63 2.35
CA ASP A 64 3.08 2.26 3.76
C ASP A 64 3.36 0.77 3.93
N ASP A 65 2.61 -0.12 3.26
CA ASP A 65 2.89 -1.56 3.22
C ASP A 65 4.29 -1.84 2.64
N THR A 66 4.68 -1.09 1.59
CA THR A 66 6.02 -1.17 1.02
C THR A 66 7.09 -0.78 2.03
N VAL A 67 6.87 0.25 2.85
CA VAL A 67 7.79 0.67 3.91
C VAL A 67 7.92 -0.41 4.97
N ASP A 68 6.81 -0.98 5.44
CA ASP A 68 6.80 -2.02 6.45
C ASP A 68 7.57 -3.27 5.98
N VAL A 69 7.34 -3.69 4.73
CA VAL A 69 8.11 -4.78 4.12
C VAL A 69 9.61 -4.46 4.07
N ILE A 70 9.98 -3.25 3.66
CA ILE A 70 11.38 -2.83 3.54
C ILE A 70 12.08 -2.75 4.89
N GLU A 71 11.41 -2.28 5.94
CA GLU A 71 11.98 -2.20 7.30
C GLU A 71 12.33 -3.57 7.88
N GLU A 72 11.62 -4.61 7.47
CA GLU A 72 11.83 -5.98 7.96
C GLU A 72 12.87 -6.77 7.16
N MET A 73 13.15 -6.37 5.92
CA MET A 73 13.97 -7.16 5.00
C MET A 73 15.48 -6.88 5.11
N PRO A 74 16.33 -7.88 4.81
CA PRO A 74 17.77 -7.68 4.67
C PRO A 74 18.13 -6.70 3.54
N ALA A 75 19.23 -5.97 3.69
CA ALA A 75 19.65 -4.90 2.77
C ALA A 75 19.77 -5.33 1.28
N ASN A 76 20.12 -6.58 1.01
CA ASN A 76 20.18 -7.12 -0.36
C ASN A 76 18.77 -7.28 -0.96
N VAL A 77 17.78 -7.67 -0.16
CA VAL A 77 16.38 -7.79 -0.56
C VAL A 77 15.79 -6.39 -0.76
N VAL A 78 15.99 -5.47 0.19
CA VAL A 78 15.58 -4.07 0.08
C VAL A 78 16.05 -3.44 -1.23
N LYS A 79 17.32 -3.64 -1.59
CA LYS A 79 17.85 -3.12 -2.86
C LYS A 79 17.10 -3.65 -4.08
N ARG A 80 16.70 -4.92 -4.05
CA ARG A 80 15.94 -5.57 -5.12
C ARG A 80 14.51 -5.03 -5.19
N LEU A 81 13.82 -4.88 -4.05
CA LEU A 81 12.47 -4.32 -3.96
C LEU A 81 12.43 -2.88 -4.48
N LEU A 82 13.34 -2.02 -4.02
CA LEU A 82 13.44 -0.65 -4.50
C LEU A 82 13.80 -0.54 -5.99
N ALA A 83 14.57 -1.49 -6.53
CA ALA A 83 14.86 -1.52 -7.96
C ALA A 83 13.64 -1.93 -8.80
N ALA A 84 12.74 -2.75 -8.25
CA ALA A 84 11.50 -3.17 -8.89
C ALA A 84 10.41 -2.08 -8.85
N SER A 85 10.40 -1.22 -7.81
CA SER A 85 9.43 -0.14 -7.64
C SER A 85 9.62 0.98 -8.67
N ASP A 86 8.56 1.73 -8.97
CA ASP A 86 8.65 2.94 -9.77
C ASP A 86 9.36 4.09 -9.02
N LYS A 87 9.59 5.20 -9.73
CA LYS A 87 10.31 6.33 -9.13
C LYS A 87 9.52 7.02 -8.03
N GLU A 88 8.21 7.18 -8.20
CA GLU A 88 7.34 7.89 -7.26
C GLU A 88 7.27 7.12 -5.94
N THR A 89 7.03 5.83 -6.00
CA THR A 89 7.05 4.92 -4.85
C THR A 89 8.39 4.98 -4.12
N ARG A 90 9.51 4.91 -4.85
CA ARG A 90 10.86 5.03 -4.22
C ARG A 90 11.08 6.36 -3.51
N ASP A 91 10.63 7.47 -4.10
CA ASP A 91 10.79 8.80 -3.52
C ASP A 91 9.97 8.90 -2.21
N TYR A 92 8.72 8.39 -2.19
CA TYR A 92 7.90 8.35 -0.98
C TYR A 92 8.45 7.41 0.09
N VAL A 93 8.85 6.20 -0.26
CA VAL A 93 9.50 5.27 0.68
C VAL A 93 10.72 5.90 1.33
N ASN A 94 11.59 6.52 0.52
CA ASN A 94 12.77 7.21 1.04
C ASN A 94 12.43 8.43 1.92
N GLU A 95 11.27 9.05 1.73
CA GLU A 95 10.80 10.14 2.59
C GLU A 95 10.28 9.60 3.91
N ILE A 96 9.44 8.57 3.89
CA ILE A 96 8.86 7.96 5.10
C ILE A 96 9.96 7.38 5.99
N LEU A 97 10.95 6.70 5.43
CA LEU A 97 12.10 6.14 6.16
C LEU A 97 12.98 7.18 6.87
N LYS A 98 12.81 8.49 6.59
CA LYS A 98 13.51 9.54 7.35
C LYS A 98 12.84 9.88 8.67
N TYR A 99 11.59 9.52 8.85
CA TYR A 99 10.87 9.76 10.10
C TYR A 99 11.37 8.80 11.19
N PRO A 100 11.39 9.25 12.46
CA PRO A 100 11.71 8.35 13.56
C PRO A 100 10.72 7.17 13.60
N LYS A 101 11.22 5.99 13.88
CA LYS A 101 10.38 4.81 14.09
C LYS A 101 9.31 5.10 15.16
N ASP A 102 8.14 4.53 14.99
CA ASP A 102 6.97 4.73 15.87
C ASP A 102 6.45 6.19 15.94
N SER A 103 6.84 7.04 14.99
CA SER A 103 6.25 8.36 14.84
C SER A 103 5.03 8.34 13.91
N ALA A 104 4.18 9.37 13.96
CA ALA A 104 3.07 9.48 13.01
C ALA A 104 3.52 9.51 11.54
N GLY A 105 4.72 10.04 11.28
CA GLY A 105 5.29 10.07 9.94
C GLY A 105 5.74 8.71 9.41
N SER A 106 6.16 7.79 10.31
CA SER A 106 6.61 6.46 9.89
C SER A 106 5.46 5.47 9.60
N ILE A 107 4.24 5.80 10.06
CA ILE A 107 3.04 4.95 9.86
C ILE A 107 1.96 5.65 9.04
N MET A 108 2.30 6.75 8.34
CA MET A 108 1.34 7.48 7.52
C MET A 108 1.22 6.88 6.13
N THR A 109 0.00 6.90 5.57
CA THR A 109 -0.19 6.73 4.14
C THR A 109 -0.14 8.06 3.41
N VAL A 110 0.37 8.08 2.19
CA VAL A 110 0.31 9.22 1.26
C VAL A 110 -0.83 9.06 0.23
N GLU A 111 -1.51 7.92 0.25
CA GLU A 111 -2.53 7.52 -0.72
C GLU A 111 -3.93 7.82 -0.22
N TYR A 112 -4.20 9.08 0.01
CA TYR A 112 -5.49 9.61 0.47
C TYR A 112 -6.21 10.44 -0.61
N VAL A 113 -7.51 10.66 -0.41
CA VAL A 113 -8.31 11.53 -1.27
C VAL A 113 -8.24 12.97 -0.77
N SER A 114 -7.68 13.85 -1.63
CA SER A 114 -7.67 15.30 -1.41
C SER A 114 -8.80 15.98 -2.17
N LEU A 115 -9.56 16.83 -1.48
CA LEU A 115 -10.64 17.67 -2.01
C LEU A 115 -10.25 19.16 -1.89
N ARG A 116 -10.94 20.02 -2.66
CA ARG A 116 -10.75 21.47 -2.58
C ARG A 116 -12.01 22.13 -2.00
N PRO A 117 -11.88 23.26 -1.26
CA PRO A 117 -13.02 23.92 -0.61
C PRO A 117 -14.10 24.40 -1.58
N ALA A 118 -13.71 24.71 -2.83
CA ALA A 118 -14.63 25.19 -3.86
C ALA A 118 -15.42 24.07 -4.56
N MET A 119 -15.13 22.81 -4.30
CA MET A 119 -15.82 21.68 -4.93
C MET A 119 -17.23 21.55 -4.37
N THR A 120 -18.18 21.34 -5.29
CA THR A 120 -19.52 20.89 -4.92
C THR A 120 -19.48 19.40 -4.49
N VAL A 121 -20.52 18.96 -3.80
CA VAL A 121 -20.66 17.55 -3.37
C VAL A 121 -20.57 16.57 -4.56
N ASN A 122 -21.20 16.92 -5.67
CA ASN A 122 -21.17 16.08 -6.88
C ASN A 122 -19.75 15.98 -7.48
N GLU A 123 -19.01 17.09 -7.52
CA GLU A 123 -17.62 17.09 -7.96
C GLU A 123 -16.72 16.29 -7.03
N ALA A 124 -16.92 16.41 -5.71
CA ALA A 124 -16.20 15.63 -4.73
C ALA A 124 -16.44 14.12 -4.91
N PHE A 125 -17.69 13.67 -5.04
CA PHE A 125 -18.00 12.27 -5.31
C PHE A 125 -17.45 11.79 -6.66
N THR A 126 -17.48 12.63 -7.68
CA THR A 126 -16.90 12.30 -8.98
C THR A 126 -15.39 12.09 -8.86
N ARG A 127 -14.71 12.96 -8.10
CA ARG A 127 -13.28 12.84 -7.81
C ARG A 127 -12.98 11.56 -7.03
N ILE A 128 -13.71 11.30 -5.93
CA ILE A 128 -13.56 10.08 -5.12
C ILE A 128 -13.66 8.84 -6.02
N ARG A 129 -14.72 8.71 -6.81
CA ARG A 129 -14.92 7.53 -7.68
C ARG A 129 -13.80 7.35 -8.71
N ARG A 130 -13.25 8.45 -9.22
CA ARG A 130 -12.18 8.40 -10.22
C ARG A 130 -10.83 8.01 -9.62
N THR A 131 -10.56 8.40 -8.38
CA THR A 131 -9.26 8.19 -7.72
C THR A 131 -9.28 7.04 -6.70
N ALA A 132 -10.44 6.44 -6.45
CA ALA A 132 -10.62 5.41 -5.41
C ALA A 132 -9.75 4.15 -5.61
N ILE A 133 -9.43 3.81 -6.85
CA ILE A 133 -8.63 2.62 -7.20
C ILE A 133 -7.20 2.73 -6.68
N ASP A 134 -6.66 3.96 -6.70
CA ASP A 134 -5.26 4.23 -6.33
C ASP A 134 -5.15 4.81 -4.90
N LYS A 135 -6.13 4.55 -4.03
CA LYS A 135 -6.17 5.12 -2.68
C LYS A 135 -6.48 4.05 -1.65
N GLU A 136 -5.62 3.94 -0.66
CA GLU A 136 -5.79 3.03 0.48
C GLU A 136 -7.11 3.30 1.22
N THR A 137 -7.50 4.56 1.40
CA THR A 137 -8.77 4.92 2.02
C THR A 137 -9.54 6.00 1.27
N ILE A 138 -10.85 5.79 1.12
CA ILE A 138 -11.81 6.75 0.55
C ILE A 138 -12.83 7.22 1.57
N TYR A 139 -12.85 6.65 2.77
CA TYR A 139 -13.86 6.97 3.79
C TYR A 139 -13.63 8.34 4.41
N THR A 140 -12.38 8.70 4.63
CA THR A 140 -11.96 10.02 5.10
C THR A 140 -11.27 10.74 3.96
N CYS A 141 -11.86 11.85 3.52
CA CYS A 141 -11.28 12.72 2.51
C CYS A 141 -10.79 14.01 3.17
N TYR A 142 -9.63 14.50 2.77
CA TYR A 142 -9.01 15.69 3.34
C TYR A 142 -9.25 16.90 2.44
N VAL A 143 -9.74 18.00 3.05
CA VAL A 143 -9.93 19.27 2.34
C VAL A 143 -8.67 20.10 2.51
N THR A 144 -8.03 20.45 1.38
CA THR A 144 -6.77 21.22 1.37
C THR A 144 -6.88 22.46 0.50
N ASP A 145 -6.14 23.52 0.85
CA ASP A 145 -6.01 24.73 0.03
C ASP A 145 -5.04 24.51 -1.17
N ALA A 146 -4.80 25.57 -1.93
CA ALA A 146 -3.91 25.54 -3.09
C ALA A 146 -2.43 25.20 -2.75
N ALA A 147 -2.02 25.46 -1.50
CA ALA A 147 -0.69 25.14 -0.98
C ALA A 147 -0.64 23.75 -0.29
N ASN A 148 -1.69 22.92 -0.46
CA ASN A 148 -1.87 21.63 0.19
C ASN A 148 -1.96 21.67 1.73
N LYS A 149 -2.23 22.84 2.32
CA LYS A 149 -2.47 22.96 3.75
C LYS A 149 -3.84 22.37 4.08
N LEU A 150 -3.89 21.52 5.10
CA LEU A 150 -5.13 20.91 5.60
C LEU A 150 -6.06 22.00 6.17
N LEU A 151 -7.29 22.03 5.67
CA LEU A 151 -8.36 22.90 6.14
C LEU A 151 -9.40 22.14 6.96
N GLY A 152 -9.58 20.85 6.69
CA GLY A 152 -10.52 19.98 7.39
C GLY A 152 -10.61 18.62 6.73
N CYS A 153 -11.50 17.80 7.25
CA CYS A 153 -11.79 16.48 6.67
C CYS A 153 -13.30 16.26 6.55
N VAL A 154 -13.70 15.45 5.58
CA VAL A 154 -15.08 15.02 5.36
C VAL A 154 -15.13 13.51 5.23
N SER A 155 -16.17 12.90 5.78
CA SER A 155 -16.41 11.48 5.61
C SER A 155 -17.29 11.23 4.39
N ALA A 156 -16.88 10.35 3.51
CA ALA A 156 -17.72 9.93 2.37
C ALA A 156 -19.02 9.22 2.80
N LYS A 157 -19.09 8.74 4.04
CA LYS A 157 -20.29 8.11 4.64
C LYS A 157 -21.27 9.13 5.23
N ASP A 158 -20.81 10.32 5.56
CA ASP A 158 -21.65 11.34 6.20
C ASP A 158 -22.40 12.16 5.14
N ARG A 159 -23.66 11.80 4.92
CA ARG A 159 -24.56 12.51 4.01
C ARG A 159 -25.15 13.80 4.61
N LYS A 160 -24.90 14.08 5.89
CA LYS A 160 -25.55 15.19 6.62
C LYS A 160 -24.63 16.38 6.88
N SER A 161 -23.31 16.22 6.80
CA SER A 161 -22.36 17.31 7.02
C SER A 161 -22.07 18.11 5.75
N VAL A 162 -23.11 18.48 5.00
CA VAL A 162 -23.00 19.53 4.00
C VAL A 162 -23.43 20.84 4.66
N VAL A 163 -22.49 21.57 5.17
CA VAL A 163 -22.65 23.00 5.46
C VAL A 163 -21.95 23.75 4.36
#